data_1bb05d961ea266e42dd643f2c47b4da6
#
_entry.id   1bb05d961ea266e42dd643f2c47b4da6
#
_cell.length_a   1.000
_cell.length_b   1.000
_cell.length_c   1.000
_cell.angle_alpha   90.00
_cell.angle_beta   90.00
_cell.angle_gamma   90.00
#
_symmetry.space_group_name_H-M   'P 1'
#
loop_
_entity.id
_entity.type
_entity.pdbx_description
1 polymer ?
#
loop_
_entity_poly.entity_id
_entity_poly.type
_entity_poly.pdbx_seq_one_letter_code
_entity_poly.pdbx_strand_id
1 'polypeptide(L)'
;MSLMMAFSYDSRPIQTLINQIQNVNKRDGIDLRPSYQRGYIWSSDFKDKLIYSIIKSYPIGNISLRVRSDKNSKGAMQEVVDGQQRLTTIYKFILDEYTVQGDISRKIIEYIIEYMGDEQDSKLEKLKKRLNNRGKIALKYSQLPESIKNNMLAYNISITNITNATDDEIAEYFRYLQNQER
;
A
#
# COMPACT_ATOMS: atom_id res chain seq x y z
N MET A 1 21.47 14.85 26.44
CA MET A 1 20.00 14.93 26.60
C MET A 1 19.36 14.03 25.55
N SER A 2 18.60 13.05 25.98
CA SER A 2 17.80 12.23 25.04
C SER A 2 16.67 13.13 24.51
N LEU A 3 16.52 13.20 23.18
CA LEU A 3 15.40 13.90 22.55
C LEU A 3 14.12 13.07 22.80
N MET A 4 13.04 13.74 23.13
CA MET A 4 11.73 13.08 23.27
C MET A 4 11.24 12.59 21.90
N MET A 5 10.51 11.48 21.90
CA MET A 5 9.78 11.01 20.72
C MET A 5 8.86 12.13 20.20
N ALA A 6 8.88 12.32 18.90
CA ALA A 6 8.05 13.31 18.22
C ALA A 6 7.45 12.72 16.96
N PHE A 7 6.42 13.35 16.43
CA PHE A 7 5.81 12.94 15.18
C PHE A 7 5.47 14.14 14.29
N SER A 8 5.44 13.88 12.99
CA SER A 8 4.98 14.82 11.98
C SER A 8 4.17 14.10 10.91
N TYR A 9 3.40 14.83 10.14
CA TYR A 9 2.57 14.28 9.08
C TYR A 9 3.06 14.74 7.71
N ASP A 10 2.98 13.86 6.74
CA ASP A 10 3.08 14.19 5.33
C ASP A 10 2.10 13.35 4.49
N SER A 11 2.11 13.56 3.20
CA SER A 11 1.33 12.81 2.23
C SER A 11 2.25 12.41 1.10
N ARG A 12 2.25 11.11 0.74
CA ARG A 12 3.12 10.58 -0.32
C ARG A 12 2.31 9.83 -1.36
N PRO A 13 2.54 10.09 -2.66
CA PRO A 13 1.99 9.25 -3.72
C PRO A 13 2.50 7.81 -3.60
N ILE A 14 1.68 6.86 -4.01
CA ILE A 14 2.09 5.44 -4.08
C ILE A 14 3.38 5.28 -4.88
N GLN A 15 3.54 5.99 -6.00
CA GLN A 15 4.78 5.96 -6.79
C GLN A 15 6.03 6.24 -5.95
N THR A 16 5.96 7.24 -5.08
CA THR A 16 7.07 7.60 -4.18
C THR A 16 7.36 6.48 -3.19
N LEU A 17 6.31 5.93 -2.57
CA LEU A 17 6.45 4.83 -1.60
C LEU A 17 7.05 3.57 -2.25
N ILE A 18 6.61 3.22 -3.46
CA ILE A 18 7.17 2.08 -4.21
C ILE A 18 8.67 2.29 -4.47
N ASN A 19 9.06 3.47 -4.91
CA ASN A 19 10.47 3.81 -5.14
C ASN A 19 11.29 3.70 -3.86
N GLN A 20 10.76 4.16 -2.72
CA GLN A 20 11.40 4.08 -1.42
C GLN A 20 11.57 2.63 -0.93
N ILE A 21 10.57 1.78 -1.17
CA ILE A 21 10.63 0.34 -0.84
C ILE A 21 11.69 -0.37 -1.70
N GLN A 22 11.72 -0.10 -3.00
CA GLN A 22 12.71 -0.69 -3.92
C GLN A 22 14.14 -0.25 -3.60
N ASN A 23 14.30 0.90 -3.00
CA ASN A 23 15.59 1.47 -2.61
C ASN A 23 15.83 1.39 -1.10
N VAL A 24 15.44 0.30 -0.47
CA VAL A 24 15.53 0.08 0.98
C VAL A 24 16.91 0.39 1.58
N ASN A 25 17.98 0.17 0.83
CA ASN A 25 19.37 0.41 1.27
C ASN A 25 19.84 1.87 1.08
N LYS A 26 19.00 2.75 0.54
CA LYS A 26 19.29 4.17 0.38
C LYS A 26 18.74 4.98 1.53
N ARG A 27 19.19 6.22 1.66
CA ARG A 27 18.80 7.14 2.76
C ARG A 27 17.29 7.28 2.95
N ASP A 28 16.52 7.29 1.86
CA ASP A 28 15.07 7.45 1.89
C ASP A 28 14.33 6.10 1.76
N GLY A 29 15.06 5.00 1.92
CA GLY A 29 14.51 3.66 1.82
C GLY A 29 13.50 3.33 2.92
N ILE A 30 12.52 2.50 2.60
CA ILE A 30 11.53 2.00 3.55
C ILE A 30 11.74 0.49 3.73
N ASP A 31 11.93 0.09 4.98
CA ASP A 31 11.90 -1.32 5.38
C ASP A 31 10.46 -1.74 5.68
N LEU A 32 9.93 -2.65 4.85
CA LEU A 32 8.60 -3.24 5.02
C LEU A 32 8.55 -4.31 6.10
N ARG A 33 9.69 -4.86 6.54
CA ARG A 33 9.77 -6.01 7.43
C ARG A 33 10.68 -5.75 8.62
N PRO A 34 10.40 -4.72 9.44
CA PRO A 34 11.17 -4.50 10.64
C PRO A 34 11.03 -5.69 11.61
N SER A 35 12.12 -6.01 12.32
CA SER A 35 12.21 -7.20 13.18
C SER A 35 11.20 -7.27 14.32
N TYR A 36 10.64 -6.14 14.73
CA TYR A 36 9.64 -6.05 15.81
C TYR A 36 8.21 -6.34 15.35
N GLN A 37 7.96 -6.42 14.04
CA GLN A 37 6.63 -6.74 13.52
C GLN A 37 6.45 -8.26 13.37
N ARG A 38 5.69 -8.83 14.30
CA ARG A 38 5.18 -10.20 14.20
C ARG A 38 3.67 -10.10 14.23
N GLY A 39 3.02 -10.31 13.10
CA GLY A 39 1.66 -9.95 13.08
C GLY A 39 0.71 -10.82 12.28
N TYR A 40 -0.53 -10.50 12.48
CA TYR A 40 -1.68 -10.97 11.75
C TYR A 40 -1.46 -10.81 10.24
N ILE A 41 -1.63 -11.91 9.51
CA ILE A 41 -1.59 -11.88 8.04
C ILE A 41 -2.99 -11.58 7.53
N TRP A 42 -3.14 -10.52 6.78
CA TRP A 42 -4.41 -10.17 6.16
C TRP A 42 -4.92 -11.27 5.24
N SER A 43 -6.22 -11.54 5.33
CA SER A 43 -6.91 -12.41 4.38
C SER A 43 -6.91 -11.80 2.98
N SER A 44 -7.13 -12.65 1.97
CA SER A 44 -7.28 -12.18 0.58
C SER A 44 -8.44 -11.18 0.43
N ASP A 45 -9.52 -11.35 1.17
CA ASP A 45 -10.67 -10.42 1.16
C ASP A 45 -10.28 -8.99 1.56
N PHE A 46 -9.50 -8.83 2.63
CA PHE A 46 -8.99 -7.51 3.03
C PHE A 46 -8.04 -6.90 2.01
N LYS A 47 -7.16 -7.71 1.41
CA LYS A 47 -6.23 -7.26 0.36
C LYS A 47 -6.98 -6.81 -0.89
N ASP A 48 -7.96 -7.59 -1.33
CA ASP A 48 -8.76 -7.27 -2.51
C ASP A 48 -9.57 -5.98 -2.32
N LYS A 49 -10.18 -5.81 -1.14
CA LYS A 49 -10.91 -4.59 -0.77
C LYS A 49 -10.01 -3.36 -0.70
N LEU A 50 -8.76 -3.53 -0.26
CA LEU A 50 -7.78 -2.44 -0.27
C LEU A 50 -7.50 -1.95 -1.69
N ILE A 51 -7.23 -2.87 -2.63
CA ILE A 51 -6.98 -2.51 -4.03
C ILE A 51 -8.22 -1.84 -4.64
N TYR A 52 -9.41 -2.39 -4.39
CA TYR A 52 -10.67 -1.76 -4.80
C TYR A 52 -10.81 -0.33 -4.27
N SER A 53 -10.51 -0.11 -2.99
CA SER A 53 -10.60 1.21 -2.36
C SER A 53 -9.67 2.23 -3.02
N ILE A 54 -8.44 1.83 -3.35
CA ILE A 54 -7.47 2.71 -4.02
C ILE A 54 -7.95 3.07 -5.42
N ILE A 55 -8.41 2.10 -6.20
CA ILE A 55 -8.92 2.33 -7.56
C ILE A 55 -10.15 3.26 -7.53
N LYS A 56 -10.99 3.15 -6.52
CA LYS A 56 -12.14 4.04 -6.29
C LYS A 56 -11.80 5.37 -5.62
N SER A 57 -10.54 5.60 -5.30
CA SER A 57 -10.07 6.78 -4.55
C SER A 57 -10.70 6.93 -3.16
N TYR A 58 -11.05 5.82 -2.51
CA TYR A 58 -11.48 5.82 -1.12
C TYR A 58 -10.29 5.96 -0.16
N PRO A 59 -10.44 6.65 0.98
CA PRO A 59 -9.39 6.72 1.99
C PRO A 59 -9.06 5.32 2.55
N ILE A 60 -7.78 5.02 2.69
CA ILE A 60 -7.30 3.71 3.18
C ILE A 60 -6.66 3.77 4.58
N GLY A 61 -6.72 4.91 5.22
CA GLY A 61 -6.10 5.14 6.50
C GLY A 61 -4.63 5.55 6.41
N ASN A 62 -4.07 5.91 7.55
CA ASN A 62 -2.72 6.41 7.71
C ASN A 62 -1.70 5.27 7.80
N ILE A 63 -0.48 5.49 7.31
CA ILE A 63 0.68 4.63 7.51
C ILE A 63 1.67 5.34 8.42
N SER A 64 2.16 4.66 9.45
CA SER A 64 3.16 5.20 10.38
C SER A 64 4.54 4.63 10.07
N LEU A 65 5.50 5.52 9.92
CA LEU A 65 6.91 5.21 9.68
C LEU A 65 7.76 5.69 10.84
N ARG A 66 8.69 4.86 11.29
CA ARG A 66 9.77 5.28 12.18
C ARG A 66 10.92 5.79 11.32
N VAL A 67 11.34 7.02 11.56
CA VAL A 67 12.53 7.60 10.93
C VAL A 67 13.73 7.36 11.84
N ARG A 68 14.72 6.62 11.35
CA ARG A 68 15.96 6.36 12.08
C ARG A 68 16.97 7.48 11.87
N SER A 69 17.59 7.92 12.96
CA SER A 69 18.61 8.96 12.96
C SER A 69 20.04 8.43 12.92
N ASP A 70 20.24 7.12 12.86
CA ASP A 70 21.55 6.50 12.89
C ASP A 70 22.39 6.89 11.66
N LYS A 71 23.30 7.82 11.86
CA LYS A 71 24.26 8.28 10.84
C LYS A 71 25.20 7.18 10.32
N ASN A 72 25.27 6.04 11.01
CA ASN A 72 26.16 4.92 10.72
C ASN A 72 25.45 3.67 10.19
N SER A 73 24.12 3.67 10.09
CA SER A 73 23.40 2.49 9.58
C SER A 73 23.51 2.41 8.06
N LYS A 74 24.02 1.30 7.57
CA LYS A 74 24.05 0.97 6.13
C LYS A 74 22.67 0.50 5.61
N GLY A 75 21.61 0.62 6.39
CA GLY A 75 20.27 0.11 6.09
C GLY A 75 19.23 1.20 5.84
N ALA A 76 17.99 0.79 5.69
CA ALA A 76 16.84 1.66 5.51
C ALA A 76 16.71 2.68 6.64
N MET A 77 16.45 3.93 6.28
CA MET A 77 16.27 5.02 7.24
C MET A 77 14.84 5.11 7.77
N GLN A 78 13.90 4.42 7.16
CA GLN A 78 12.49 4.39 7.55
C GLN A 78 12.01 2.96 7.74
N GLU A 79 11.24 2.72 8.79
CA GLU A 79 10.65 1.41 9.09
C GLU A 79 9.14 1.55 9.24
N VAL A 80 8.37 0.63 8.66
CA VAL A 80 6.91 0.63 8.82
C VAL A 80 6.56 0.19 10.24
N VAL A 81 5.89 1.04 11.00
CA VAL A 81 5.36 0.73 12.34
C VAL A 81 3.91 0.26 12.25
N ASP A 82 3.09 0.98 11.48
CA ASP A 82 1.70 0.62 11.22
C ASP A 82 1.39 0.73 9.73
N GLY A 83 0.56 -0.19 9.22
CA GLY A 83 0.18 -0.26 7.82
C GLY A 83 1.08 -1.17 6.96
N GLN A 84 1.88 -2.06 7.56
CA GLN A 84 2.73 -3.01 6.84
C GLN A 84 1.94 -3.85 5.83
N GLN A 85 0.80 -4.42 6.24
CA GLN A 85 -0.02 -5.27 5.36
C GLN A 85 -0.59 -4.47 4.18
N ARG A 86 -1.01 -3.23 4.41
CA ARG A 86 -1.50 -2.32 3.36
C ARG A 86 -0.41 -2.02 2.35
N LEU A 87 0.74 -1.56 2.82
CA LEU A 87 1.83 -1.16 1.96
C LEU A 87 2.43 -2.35 1.19
N THR A 88 2.56 -3.51 1.85
CA THR A 88 3.02 -4.75 1.21
C THR A 88 2.05 -5.22 0.13
N THR A 89 0.74 -5.15 0.37
CA THR A 89 -0.28 -5.54 -0.62
C THR A 89 -0.24 -4.64 -1.84
N ILE A 90 -0.15 -3.32 -1.64
CA ILE A 90 -0.02 -2.34 -2.73
C ILE A 90 1.23 -2.63 -3.56
N TYR A 91 2.36 -2.80 -2.89
CA TYR A 91 3.65 -3.08 -3.52
C TYR A 91 3.59 -4.36 -4.38
N LYS A 92 3.12 -5.45 -3.81
CA LYS A 92 2.98 -6.72 -4.53
C LYS A 92 2.00 -6.66 -5.69
N PHE A 93 0.89 -5.94 -5.55
CA PHE A 93 -0.07 -5.76 -6.64
C PHE A 93 0.57 -5.03 -7.82
N ILE A 94 1.28 -3.92 -7.58
CA ILE A 94 1.95 -3.14 -8.63
C ILE A 94 3.03 -3.95 -9.34
N LEU A 95 3.70 -4.88 -8.65
CA LEU A 95 4.69 -5.79 -9.24
C LEU A 95 4.09 -7.05 -9.90
N ASP A 96 2.77 -7.16 -10.00
CA ASP A 96 2.06 -8.38 -10.46
C ASP A 96 2.32 -9.63 -9.60
N GLU A 97 2.81 -9.47 -8.38
CA GLU A 97 3.01 -10.55 -7.40
C GLU A 97 1.76 -10.87 -6.57
N TYR A 98 0.75 -10.01 -6.64
CA TYR A 98 -0.56 -10.22 -6.04
C TYR A 98 -1.65 -10.03 -7.09
N THR A 99 -2.65 -10.92 -7.05
CA THR A 99 -3.77 -10.92 -8.00
C THR A 99 -5.08 -10.82 -7.22
N VAL A 100 -5.91 -9.82 -7.55
CA VAL A 100 -7.27 -9.68 -7.01
C VAL A 100 -8.17 -10.75 -7.61
N GLN A 101 -9.04 -11.35 -6.79
CA GLN A 101 -9.84 -12.50 -7.19
C GLN A 101 -11.35 -12.27 -7.03
N GLY A 102 -12.14 -13.10 -7.71
CA GLY A 102 -13.57 -13.28 -7.46
C GLY A 102 -14.43 -12.04 -7.65
N ASP A 103 -15.34 -11.81 -6.71
CA ASP A 103 -16.35 -10.75 -6.81
C ASP A 103 -15.75 -9.34 -6.75
N ILE A 104 -14.66 -9.16 -6.01
CA ILE A 104 -14.00 -7.85 -5.94
C ILE A 104 -13.34 -7.49 -7.27
N SER A 105 -12.68 -8.46 -7.93
CA SER A 105 -12.11 -8.19 -9.26
C SER A 105 -13.19 -7.83 -10.29
N ARG A 106 -14.36 -8.48 -10.21
CA ARG A 106 -15.52 -8.13 -11.03
C ARG A 106 -15.99 -6.69 -10.78
N LYS A 107 -16.15 -6.31 -9.52
CA LYS A 107 -16.53 -4.94 -9.13
C LYS A 107 -15.53 -3.90 -9.62
N ILE A 108 -14.24 -4.18 -9.53
CA ILE A 108 -13.18 -3.28 -10.05
C ILE A 108 -13.35 -3.10 -11.57
N ILE A 109 -13.52 -4.19 -12.30
CA ILE A 109 -13.66 -4.14 -13.77
C ILE A 109 -14.94 -3.36 -14.15
N GLU A 110 -16.06 -3.61 -13.49
CA GLU A 110 -17.31 -2.87 -13.72
C GLU A 110 -17.13 -1.37 -13.48
N TYR A 111 -16.45 -1.00 -12.39
CA TYR A 111 -16.13 0.40 -12.09
C TYR A 111 -15.24 1.04 -13.17
N ILE A 112 -14.20 0.34 -13.62
CA ILE A 112 -13.29 0.84 -14.66
C ILE A 112 -14.05 1.09 -15.97
N ILE A 113 -14.91 0.15 -16.36
CA ILE A 113 -15.74 0.30 -17.58
C ILE A 113 -16.65 1.51 -17.47
N GLU A 114 -17.32 1.69 -16.33
CA GLU A 114 -18.19 2.84 -16.11
C GLU A 114 -17.38 4.16 -16.10
N TYR A 115 -16.23 4.17 -15.45
CA TYR A 115 -15.37 5.35 -15.34
C TYR A 115 -14.78 5.80 -16.68
N MET A 116 -14.32 4.85 -17.50
CA MET A 116 -13.69 5.14 -18.80
C MET A 116 -14.73 5.33 -19.93
N GLY A 117 -15.94 4.80 -19.79
CA GLY A 117 -17.00 4.95 -20.77
C GLY A 117 -16.62 4.43 -22.16
N ASP A 118 -16.69 5.34 -23.16
CA ASP A 118 -16.44 5.03 -24.57
C ASP A 118 -14.97 5.24 -25.00
N GLU A 119 -14.05 5.36 -24.05
CA GLU A 119 -12.63 5.51 -24.38
C GLU A 119 -12.11 4.32 -25.20
N GLN A 120 -11.32 4.65 -26.24
CA GLN A 120 -10.68 3.66 -27.09
C GLN A 120 -9.38 3.15 -26.45
N ASP A 121 -9.49 2.08 -25.68
CA ASP A 121 -8.36 1.44 -24.97
C ASP A 121 -8.40 -0.07 -25.14
N SER A 122 -7.29 -0.66 -25.59
CA SER A 122 -7.22 -2.09 -25.87
C SER A 122 -7.35 -2.95 -24.62
N LYS A 123 -6.86 -2.48 -23.46
CA LYS A 123 -6.99 -3.16 -22.18
C LYS A 123 -8.42 -3.08 -21.66
N LEU A 124 -9.07 -1.92 -21.82
CA LEU A 124 -10.48 -1.75 -21.49
C LEU A 124 -11.35 -2.75 -22.25
N GLU A 125 -11.13 -2.91 -23.55
CA GLU A 125 -11.86 -3.88 -24.38
C GLU A 125 -11.63 -5.34 -23.91
N LYS A 126 -10.41 -5.67 -23.50
CA LYS A 126 -10.12 -6.99 -22.90
C LYS A 126 -10.87 -7.20 -21.59
N LEU A 127 -10.96 -6.17 -20.74
CA LEU A 127 -11.71 -6.24 -19.48
C LEU A 127 -13.22 -6.40 -19.72
N LYS A 128 -13.79 -5.67 -20.70
CA LYS A 128 -15.21 -5.83 -21.11
C LYS A 128 -15.51 -7.29 -21.54
N LYS A 129 -14.65 -7.88 -22.35
CA LYS A 129 -14.80 -9.28 -22.78
C LYS A 129 -14.74 -10.28 -21.61
N ARG A 130 -13.91 -10.00 -20.61
CA ARG A 130 -13.77 -10.86 -19.43
C ARG A 130 -15.01 -10.88 -18.55
N LEU A 131 -15.76 -9.77 -18.45
CA LEU A 131 -17.02 -9.73 -17.70
C LEU A 131 -18.09 -10.68 -18.27
N ASN A 132 -18.06 -10.94 -19.56
CA ASN A 132 -19.02 -11.84 -20.21
C ASN A 132 -18.79 -13.32 -19.85
N ASN A 133 -17.62 -13.65 -19.30
CA ASN A 133 -17.32 -15.00 -18.82
C ASN A 133 -17.91 -15.20 -17.41
N ARG A 134 -18.71 -16.27 -17.26
CA ARG A 134 -19.33 -16.63 -15.97
C ARG A 134 -18.35 -17.22 -14.94
N GLY A 135 -17.09 -17.39 -15.31
CA GLY A 135 -16.03 -17.94 -14.45
C GLY A 135 -15.49 -16.95 -13.43
N LYS A 136 -14.61 -17.44 -12.54
CA LYS A 136 -13.85 -16.60 -11.62
C LYS A 136 -12.93 -15.67 -12.42
N ILE A 137 -13.03 -14.37 -12.13
CA ILE A 137 -12.20 -13.35 -12.75
C ILE A 137 -11.06 -13.01 -11.80
N ALA A 138 -9.82 -13.08 -12.30
CA ALA A 138 -8.64 -12.63 -11.63
C ALA A 138 -8.13 -11.35 -12.30
N LEU A 139 -7.63 -10.38 -11.52
CA LEU A 139 -7.18 -9.09 -12.02
C LEU A 139 -5.78 -8.78 -11.50
N LYS A 140 -4.85 -8.52 -12.42
CA LYS A 140 -3.49 -8.05 -12.17
C LYS A 140 -3.33 -6.58 -12.52
N TYR A 141 -2.36 -5.93 -11.92
CA TYR A 141 -2.01 -4.55 -12.21
C TYR A 141 -1.67 -4.33 -13.69
N SER A 142 -0.88 -5.23 -14.29
CA SER A 142 -0.49 -5.15 -15.72
C SER A 142 -1.69 -5.18 -16.69
N GLN A 143 -2.84 -5.66 -16.26
CA GLN A 143 -4.07 -5.75 -17.06
C GLN A 143 -4.91 -4.48 -17.01
N LEU A 144 -4.57 -3.54 -16.12
CA LEU A 144 -5.28 -2.26 -16.00
C LEU A 144 -4.94 -1.32 -17.16
N PRO A 145 -5.90 -0.53 -17.65
CA PRO A 145 -5.63 0.59 -18.55
C PRO A 145 -4.61 1.57 -17.97
N GLU A 146 -3.84 2.24 -18.83
CA GLU A 146 -2.76 3.15 -18.39
C GLU A 146 -3.28 4.31 -17.53
N SER A 147 -4.45 4.86 -17.85
CA SER A 147 -5.08 5.94 -17.06
C SER A 147 -5.38 5.48 -15.63
N ILE A 148 -5.86 4.24 -15.45
CA ILE A 148 -6.13 3.66 -14.13
C ILE A 148 -4.83 3.40 -13.35
N LYS A 149 -3.80 2.88 -14.03
CA LYS A 149 -2.46 2.70 -13.42
C LYS A 149 -1.90 4.02 -12.93
N ASN A 150 -1.96 5.07 -13.75
CA ASN A 150 -1.46 6.39 -13.40
C ASN A 150 -2.22 7.00 -12.22
N ASN A 151 -3.54 6.87 -12.19
CA ASN A 151 -4.36 7.31 -11.05
C ASN A 151 -3.95 6.58 -9.77
N MET A 152 -3.72 5.27 -9.85
CA MET A 152 -3.29 4.46 -8.73
C MET A 152 -1.90 4.86 -8.22
N LEU A 153 -0.94 5.11 -9.11
CA LEU A 153 0.41 5.57 -8.75
C LEU A 153 0.41 6.98 -8.15
N ALA A 154 -0.52 7.85 -8.58
CA ALA A 154 -0.70 9.20 -8.07
C ALA A 154 -1.53 9.26 -6.77
N TYR A 155 -2.16 8.16 -6.36
CA TYR A 155 -2.94 8.10 -5.12
C TYR A 155 -2.07 8.45 -3.91
N ASN A 156 -2.50 9.45 -3.12
CA ASN A 156 -1.76 9.93 -1.96
C ASN A 156 -2.14 9.16 -0.69
N ILE A 157 -1.13 8.70 0.02
CA ILE A 157 -1.27 8.05 1.32
C ILE A 157 -0.80 9.00 2.42
N SER A 158 -1.63 9.19 3.44
CA SER A 158 -1.28 9.89 4.66
C SER A 158 -0.18 9.16 5.42
N ILE A 159 0.88 9.85 5.79
CA ILE A 159 2.03 9.31 6.52
C ILE A 159 2.22 10.03 7.85
N THR A 160 2.40 9.26 8.90
CA THR A 160 2.94 9.75 10.19
C THR A 160 4.40 9.36 10.29
N ASN A 161 5.28 10.34 10.43
CA ASN A 161 6.70 10.11 10.66
C ASN A 161 6.99 10.21 12.16
N ILE A 162 7.56 9.16 12.74
CA ILE A 162 7.94 9.09 14.15
C ILE A 162 9.44 9.22 14.25
N THR A 163 9.92 10.21 14.99
CA THR A 163 11.33 10.52 15.19
C THR A 163 11.73 10.38 16.66
N ASN A 164 13.01 10.21 16.92
CA ASN A 164 13.59 10.13 18.27
C ASN A 164 12.96 9.05 19.18
N ALA A 165 12.43 7.97 18.58
CA ALA A 165 11.84 6.86 19.30
C ALA A 165 12.86 5.74 19.54
N THR A 166 12.89 5.19 20.75
CA THR A 166 13.62 3.97 21.08
C THR A 166 12.89 2.73 20.56
N ASP A 167 13.57 1.60 20.52
CA ASP A 167 12.94 0.33 20.12
C ASP A 167 11.80 -0.06 21.06
N ASP A 168 11.96 0.20 22.36
CA ASP A 168 10.94 -0.09 23.38
C ASP A 168 9.70 0.80 23.21
N GLU A 169 9.89 2.09 22.93
CA GLU A 169 8.78 3.02 22.66
C GLU A 169 8.00 2.63 21.41
N ILE A 170 8.68 2.21 20.33
CA ILE A 170 8.03 1.71 19.12
C ILE A 170 7.26 0.41 19.39
N ALA A 171 7.85 -0.52 20.14
CA ALA A 171 7.20 -1.77 20.50
C ALA A 171 5.95 -1.54 21.37
N GLU A 172 6.03 -0.59 22.30
CA GLU A 172 4.88 -0.19 23.13
C GLU A 172 3.78 0.45 22.26
N TYR A 173 4.12 1.42 21.43
CA TYR A 173 3.19 2.09 20.52
C TYR A 173 2.46 1.09 19.61
N PHE A 174 3.20 0.15 19.02
CA PHE A 174 2.63 -0.90 18.18
C PHE A 174 1.62 -1.78 18.93
N ARG A 175 1.90 -2.14 20.20
CA ARG A 175 0.96 -2.89 21.05
C ARG A 175 -0.32 -2.11 21.33
N TYR A 176 -0.23 -0.80 21.56
CA TYR A 176 -1.41 0.04 21.75
C TYR A 176 -2.27 0.13 20.50
N LEU A 177 -1.67 0.28 19.32
CA LEU A 177 -2.40 0.29 18.06
C LEU A 177 -3.20 -1.00 17.85
N GLN A 178 -2.58 -2.16 18.06
CA GLN A 178 -3.25 -3.46 17.89
C GLN A 178 -4.43 -3.67 18.85
N ASN A 179 -4.39 -3.07 20.02
CA ASN A 179 -5.47 -3.16 21.01
C ASN A 179 -6.66 -2.24 20.71
N GLN A 180 -6.51 -1.27 19.83
CA GLN A 180 -7.60 -0.38 19.39
C GLN A 180 -8.40 -0.94 18.22
N GLU A 181 -7.87 -1.94 17.52
CA GLU A 181 -8.53 -2.58 16.36
C GLU A 181 -9.41 -3.79 16.73
N ARG A 182 -9.65 -4.02 18.03
CA ARG A 182 -10.50 -5.13 18.50
C ARG A 182 -11.88 -4.67 18.94
#